data_d6b40b2a0730a9bcc0226cc91fb7b8bd
#
_entry.id   d6b40b2a0730a9bcc0226cc91fb7b8bd
#
_cell.length_a   1.000
_cell.length_b   1.000
_cell.length_c   1.000
_cell.angle_alpha   90.00
_cell.angle_beta   90.00
_cell.angle_gamma   90.00
#
_symmetry.space_group_name_H-M   'P 1'
#
loop_
_entity.id
_entity.type
_entity.pdbx_description
1 polymer ?
#
loop_
_entity_poly.entity_id
_entity_poly.type
_entity_poly.pdbx_seq_one_letter_code
_entity_poly.pdbx_strand_id
1 'polypeptide(L)'
;MTVNLYDILLLLTHYGDSCTVVEPVHASIQISEIHYNPSSLQGNDSDWEFLELHNLETHAVSLFNWSMDSGVTKTFEEQDSIPAQGFFVIARNADSLLTMMPPTVPWCEWNSGQSLNNTGETITLRRWDGSLADQVIYEDSDGWMTAPDGMGPSLEWMDTGLPNESASSWGASFTLGGTPGASNSMWGLSEPE
;
A
#
# COMPACT_ATOMS: atom_id res chain seq x y z
N MET A 1 -14.27 26.61 -19.39
CA MET A 1 -12.80 26.60 -19.18
C MET A 1 -12.60 26.96 -17.72
N THR A 2 -12.37 25.99 -16.86
CA THR A 2 -12.09 26.24 -15.44
C THR A 2 -10.60 26.52 -15.30
N VAL A 3 -10.27 27.74 -14.92
CA VAL A 3 -8.89 28.14 -14.59
C VAL A 3 -8.56 27.46 -13.26
N ASN A 4 -7.57 26.59 -13.23
CA ASN A 4 -7.10 25.96 -12.00
C ASN A 4 -5.94 26.75 -11.38
N LEU A 5 -5.51 26.36 -10.18
CA LEU A 5 -4.43 27.04 -9.46
C LEU A 5 -3.09 27.00 -10.22
N TYR A 6 -2.85 25.98 -11.03
CA TYR A 6 -1.70 25.85 -11.91
C TYR A 6 -1.68 26.92 -13.01
N ASP A 7 -2.84 27.22 -13.60
CA ASP A 7 -2.93 28.24 -14.66
C ASP A 7 -2.63 29.63 -14.10
N ILE A 8 -2.97 29.88 -12.83
CA ILE A 8 -2.65 31.15 -12.14
C ILE A 8 -1.17 31.27 -11.81
N LEU A 9 -0.52 30.19 -11.38
CA LEU A 9 0.93 30.15 -11.11
C LEU A 9 1.75 30.35 -12.40
N LEU A 10 1.33 29.76 -13.51
CA LEU A 10 1.99 29.97 -14.81
C LEU A 10 1.93 31.46 -15.28
N LEU A 11 0.83 32.13 -14.96
CA LEU A 11 0.70 33.58 -15.30
C LEU A 11 1.65 34.46 -14.48
N LEU A 12 1.91 34.09 -13.22
CA LEU A 12 2.78 34.85 -12.31
C LEU A 12 4.26 34.73 -12.70
N THR A 13 4.70 33.66 -13.35
CA THR A 13 6.09 33.48 -13.82
C THR A 13 6.46 34.46 -14.95
N HIS A 14 5.50 35.10 -15.60
CA HIS A 14 5.72 36.07 -16.67
C HIS A 14 5.99 37.49 -16.15
N TYR A 15 5.91 37.75 -14.84
CA TYR A 15 6.08 39.07 -14.23
C TYR A 15 7.42 39.28 -13.52
N GLY A 16 8.45 38.47 -13.82
CA GLY A 16 9.82 38.75 -13.39
C GLY A 16 10.18 38.40 -11.96
N ASP A 17 9.25 37.86 -11.18
CA ASP A 17 9.56 37.23 -9.92
C ASP A 17 9.88 35.74 -10.17
N SER A 18 11.03 35.26 -9.69
CA SER A 18 11.41 33.87 -9.72
C SER A 18 10.48 33.08 -8.79
N CYS A 19 9.30 32.71 -9.29
CA CYS A 19 8.46 31.74 -8.65
C CYS A 19 9.14 30.37 -8.79
N THR A 20 9.79 29.91 -7.74
CA THR A 20 10.14 28.49 -7.65
C THR A 20 8.83 27.72 -7.62
N VAL A 21 8.55 26.96 -8.68
CA VAL A 21 7.47 25.96 -8.65
C VAL A 21 7.87 24.99 -7.56
N VAL A 22 7.26 25.15 -6.39
CA VAL A 22 7.33 24.11 -5.36
C VAL A 22 6.37 23.03 -5.84
N GLU A 23 6.92 21.96 -6.39
CA GLU A 23 6.11 20.77 -6.66
C GLU A 23 5.34 20.41 -5.38
N PRO A 24 4.07 20.10 -5.49
CA PRO A 24 3.30 19.72 -4.31
C PRO A 24 4.01 18.53 -3.65
N VAL A 25 4.41 18.70 -2.39
CA VAL A 25 4.92 17.60 -1.59
C VAL A 25 3.72 16.69 -1.34
N HIS A 26 3.65 15.61 -2.10
CA HIS A 26 2.62 14.60 -1.91
C HIS A 26 2.96 13.75 -0.67
N ALA A 27 1.93 13.39 0.09
CA ALA A 27 2.10 12.48 1.21
C ALA A 27 2.73 11.16 0.74
N SER A 28 3.70 10.68 1.51
CA SER A 28 4.39 9.42 1.26
C SER A 28 3.59 8.28 1.89
N ILE A 29 2.69 7.70 1.10
CA ILE A 29 1.94 6.50 1.44
C ILE A 29 2.45 5.40 0.51
N GLN A 30 2.84 4.28 1.10
CA GLN A 30 3.42 3.15 0.38
C GLN A 30 2.72 1.85 0.73
N ILE A 31 2.71 0.92 -0.22
CA ILE A 31 2.27 -0.46 -0.02
C ILE A 31 3.36 -1.15 0.79
N SER A 32 3.03 -1.64 1.97
CA SER A 32 3.97 -2.21 2.94
C SER A 32 3.85 -3.71 3.12
N GLU A 33 2.67 -4.29 2.84
CA GLU A 33 2.44 -5.72 2.97
C GLU A 33 1.43 -6.23 1.94
N ILE A 34 1.68 -7.43 1.41
CA ILE A 34 0.83 -8.10 0.41
C ILE A 34 0.65 -9.56 0.83
N HIS A 35 -0.58 -9.97 1.15
CA HIS A 35 -0.90 -11.36 1.42
C HIS A 35 -1.79 -11.90 0.30
N TYR A 36 -1.16 -12.40 -0.75
CA TYR A 36 -1.82 -12.75 -2.00
C TYR A 36 -2.23 -14.21 -2.12
N ASN A 37 -1.52 -15.14 -1.45
CA ASN A 37 -1.80 -16.58 -1.48
C ASN A 37 -1.71 -17.20 -0.08
N PRO A 38 -2.73 -17.00 0.77
CA PRO A 38 -2.81 -17.61 2.09
C PRO A 38 -2.72 -19.14 2.03
N SER A 39 -2.14 -19.78 3.05
CA SER A 39 -2.05 -21.21 3.06
C SER A 39 -3.43 -21.86 3.31
N SER A 40 -3.63 -23.04 2.75
CA SER A 40 -4.86 -23.83 3.00
C SER A 40 -5.09 -24.17 4.48
N LEU A 41 -4.06 -24.04 5.34
CA LEU A 41 -4.17 -24.22 6.79
C LEU A 41 -4.81 -23.00 7.48
N GLN A 42 -4.74 -21.82 6.86
CA GLN A 42 -5.41 -20.60 7.35
C GLN A 42 -6.90 -20.62 7.01
N GLY A 43 -7.31 -21.39 6.00
CA GLY A 43 -8.68 -21.51 5.53
C GLY A 43 -8.80 -21.26 4.03
N ASN A 44 -9.82 -20.51 3.64
CA ASN A 44 -10.08 -20.18 2.26
C ASN A 44 -9.30 -18.91 1.88
N ASP A 45 -8.58 -18.89 0.76
CA ASP A 45 -7.78 -17.73 0.30
C ASP A 45 -8.59 -16.43 0.35
N SER A 46 -9.85 -16.49 -0.11
CA SER A 46 -10.75 -15.34 -0.12
C SER A 46 -11.00 -14.71 1.26
N ASP A 47 -10.69 -15.38 2.33
CA ASP A 47 -10.94 -14.89 3.68
C ASP A 47 -9.71 -14.21 4.28
N TRP A 48 -8.52 -14.39 3.68
CA TRP A 48 -7.25 -13.96 4.26
C TRP A 48 -6.39 -13.08 3.37
N GLU A 49 -6.79 -12.85 2.12
CA GLU A 49 -6.08 -11.92 1.25
C GLU A 49 -6.21 -10.47 1.74
N PHE A 50 -5.10 -9.74 1.77
CA PHE A 50 -5.09 -8.31 2.08
C PHE A 50 -3.90 -7.58 1.47
N LEU A 51 -4.02 -6.26 1.41
CA LEU A 51 -2.98 -5.28 1.15
C LEU A 51 -2.88 -4.34 2.36
N GLU A 52 -1.68 -3.85 2.63
CA GLU A 52 -1.49 -2.84 3.65
C GLU A 52 -0.80 -1.61 3.07
N LEU A 53 -1.25 -0.44 3.50
CA LEU A 53 -0.64 0.85 3.24
C LEU A 53 0.03 1.36 4.51
N HIS A 54 1.26 1.88 4.39
CA HIS A 54 1.98 2.54 5.46
C HIS A 54 2.11 4.04 5.19
N ASN A 55 1.77 4.85 6.17
CA ASN A 55 1.94 6.30 6.14
C ASN A 55 3.31 6.67 6.72
N LEU A 56 4.23 7.13 5.88
CA LEU A 56 5.57 7.56 6.31
C LEU A 56 5.60 8.97 6.88
N GLU A 57 4.46 9.70 6.84
CA GLU A 57 4.36 11.06 7.36
C GLU A 57 4.18 11.09 8.88
N THR A 58 4.59 12.22 9.48
CA THR A 58 4.41 12.49 10.92
C THR A 58 3.02 13.02 11.27
N HIS A 59 2.09 13.03 10.32
CA HIS A 59 0.70 13.44 10.48
C HIS A 59 -0.23 12.46 9.78
N ALA A 60 -1.50 12.47 10.19
CA ALA A 60 -2.50 11.63 9.53
C ALA A 60 -2.77 12.11 8.09
N VAL A 61 -2.95 11.16 7.17
CA VAL A 61 -3.21 11.43 5.75
C VAL A 61 -4.60 10.91 5.41
N SER A 62 -5.45 11.78 4.85
CA SER A 62 -6.75 11.39 4.30
C SER A 62 -6.56 10.69 2.96
N LEU A 63 -7.22 9.56 2.79
CA LEU A 63 -7.29 8.82 1.53
C LEU A 63 -8.50 9.20 0.67
N PHE A 64 -9.29 10.19 1.08
CA PHE A 64 -10.49 10.57 0.35
C PHE A 64 -10.25 10.76 -1.15
N ASN A 65 -11.03 10.05 -1.98
CA ASN A 65 -10.90 9.98 -3.44
C ASN A 65 -9.58 9.41 -3.97
N TRP A 66 -8.71 8.86 -3.13
CA TRP A 66 -7.65 8.00 -3.62
C TRP A 66 -8.23 6.68 -4.14
N SER A 67 -7.46 5.94 -4.92
CA SER A 67 -7.93 4.66 -5.46
C SER A 67 -6.82 3.62 -5.58
N MET A 68 -7.21 2.36 -5.38
CA MET A 68 -6.53 1.21 -5.97
C MET A 68 -7.14 0.98 -7.33
N ASP A 69 -6.35 0.87 -8.40
CA ASP A 69 -6.86 0.74 -9.78
C ASP A 69 -6.19 -0.39 -10.57
N SER A 70 -5.31 -1.16 -9.95
CA SER A 70 -4.69 -2.35 -10.51
C SER A 70 -4.47 -3.39 -9.40
N GLY A 71 -4.55 -4.66 -9.75
CA GLY A 71 -4.65 -5.80 -8.85
C GLY A 71 -6.07 -5.93 -8.34
N VAL A 72 -6.43 -5.10 -7.38
CA VAL A 72 -7.80 -4.93 -6.87
C VAL A 72 -8.26 -3.49 -7.09
N THR A 73 -9.57 -3.26 -7.05
CA THR A 73 -10.14 -1.92 -7.20
C THR A 73 -10.85 -1.47 -5.94
N LYS A 74 -10.55 -0.23 -5.53
CA LYS A 74 -11.19 0.45 -4.41
C LYS A 74 -11.07 1.96 -4.61
N THR A 75 -12.15 2.69 -4.42
CA THR A 75 -12.09 4.14 -4.19
C THR A 75 -12.30 4.38 -2.71
N PHE A 76 -11.37 5.10 -2.08
CA PHE A 76 -11.44 5.40 -0.65
C PHE A 76 -12.46 6.50 -0.38
N GLU A 77 -13.14 6.39 0.76
CA GLU A 77 -14.23 7.25 1.18
C GLU A 77 -13.75 8.39 2.11
N GLU A 78 -14.62 9.32 2.46
CA GLU A 78 -14.27 10.51 3.24
C GLU A 78 -13.70 10.18 4.65
N GLN A 79 -14.16 9.08 5.26
CA GLN A 79 -13.70 8.63 6.57
C GLN A 79 -12.36 7.89 6.53
N ASP A 80 -11.89 7.47 5.33
CA ASP A 80 -10.67 6.69 5.20
C ASP A 80 -9.45 7.58 5.38
N SER A 81 -8.66 7.26 6.40
CA SER A 81 -7.42 7.98 6.70
C SER A 81 -6.40 7.07 7.37
N ILE A 82 -5.12 7.34 7.13
CA ILE A 82 -4.02 6.61 7.76
C ILE A 82 -3.43 7.48 8.86
N PRO A 83 -3.34 7.00 10.12
CA PRO A 83 -2.68 7.73 11.21
C PRO A 83 -1.22 8.08 10.88
N ALA A 84 -0.65 9.06 11.57
CA ALA A 84 0.78 9.38 11.47
C ALA A 84 1.63 8.14 11.72
N GLN A 85 2.53 7.80 10.81
CA GLN A 85 3.40 6.62 10.89
C GLN A 85 2.62 5.31 11.14
N GLY A 86 1.35 5.28 10.74
CA GLY A 86 0.43 4.17 10.96
C GLY A 86 0.10 3.42 9.67
N PHE A 87 -0.81 2.48 9.80
CA PHE A 87 -1.20 1.53 8.76
C PHE A 87 -2.68 1.66 8.41
N PHE A 88 -3.02 1.20 7.21
CA PHE A 88 -4.39 1.03 6.72
C PHE A 88 -4.48 -0.29 5.97
N VAL A 89 -5.39 -1.16 6.36
CA VAL A 89 -5.53 -2.48 5.75
C VAL A 89 -6.69 -2.48 4.77
N ILE A 90 -6.45 -3.03 3.58
CA ILE A 90 -7.44 -3.24 2.53
C ILE A 90 -7.63 -4.74 2.40
N ALA A 91 -8.76 -5.26 2.83
CA ALA A 91 -9.04 -6.68 2.92
C ALA A 91 -9.95 -7.17 1.80
N ARG A 92 -9.87 -8.44 1.49
CA ARG A 92 -10.91 -9.12 0.71
C ARG A 92 -12.12 -9.46 1.57
N ASN A 93 -11.87 -9.89 2.81
CA ASN A 93 -12.89 -10.19 3.82
C ASN A 93 -12.36 -9.72 5.19
N ALA A 94 -12.89 -8.61 5.67
CA ALA A 94 -12.42 -8.02 6.91
C ALA A 94 -12.75 -8.86 8.15
N ASP A 95 -13.85 -9.61 8.16
CA ASP A 95 -14.28 -10.39 9.33
C ASP A 95 -13.19 -11.38 9.81
N SER A 96 -12.44 -11.97 8.88
CA SER A 96 -11.32 -12.86 9.20
C SER A 96 -10.13 -12.09 9.75
N LEU A 97 -9.73 -11.01 9.09
CA LEU A 97 -8.55 -10.21 9.47
C LEU A 97 -8.73 -9.45 10.78
N LEU A 98 -9.94 -9.01 11.12
CA LEU A 98 -10.25 -8.31 12.38
C LEU A 98 -9.88 -9.13 13.63
N THR A 99 -9.74 -10.44 13.50
CA THR A 99 -9.26 -11.31 14.59
C THR A 99 -7.75 -11.20 14.85
N MET A 100 -7.00 -10.70 13.86
CA MET A 100 -5.54 -10.59 13.90
C MET A 100 -5.07 -9.13 14.04
N MET A 101 -5.86 -8.18 13.56
CA MET A 101 -5.52 -6.77 13.55
C MET A 101 -5.74 -6.10 14.91
N PRO A 102 -4.90 -5.11 15.28
CA PRO A 102 -5.22 -4.21 16.39
C PRO A 102 -6.54 -3.46 16.10
N PRO A 103 -7.46 -3.34 17.07
CA PRO A 103 -8.81 -2.79 16.84
C PRO A 103 -8.84 -1.29 16.48
N THR A 104 -7.71 -0.61 16.59
CA THR A 104 -7.58 0.82 16.27
C THR A 104 -7.07 1.07 14.85
N VAL A 105 -6.70 0.02 14.11
CA VAL A 105 -6.21 0.14 12.74
C VAL A 105 -7.39 0.39 11.80
N PRO A 106 -7.35 1.46 11.00
CA PRO A 106 -8.36 1.68 9.98
C PRO A 106 -8.25 0.66 8.86
N TRP A 107 -9.39 0.29 8.29
CA TRP A 107 -9.48 -0.70 7.24
C TRP A 107 -10.68 -0.48 6.32
N CYS A 108 -10.64 -1.09 5.15
CA CYS A 108 -11.79 -1.25 4.27
C CYS A 108 -11.70 -2.58 3.51
N GLU A 109 -12.78 -2.92 2.79
CA GLU A 109 -12.75 -4.00 1.81
C GLU A 109 -12.61 -3.44 0.40
N TRP A 110 -11.92 -4.15 -0.48
CA TRP A 110 -11.94 -3.84 -1.91
C TRP A 110 -13.25 -4.30 -2.57
N ASN A 111 -13.44 -3.99 -3.83
CA ASN A 111 -14.67 -4.31 -4.54
C ASN A 111 -14.87 -5.83 -4.66
N SER A 112 -16.08 -6.29 -4.35
CA SER A 112 -16.42 -7.71 -4.33
C SER A 112 -16.12 -8.43 -5.66
N GLY A 113 -15.80 -9.71 -5.56
CA GLY A 113 -15.54 -10.57 -6.72
C GLY A 113 -14.12 -10.49 -7.28
N GLN A 114 -13.22 -9.72 -6.66
CA GLN A 114 -11.81 -9.63 -7.01
C GLN A 114 -10.95 -10.44 -6.02
N SER A 115 -9.79 -10.87 -6.47
CA SER A 115 -8.75 -11.53 -5.69
C SER A 115 -7.38 -11.12 -6.21
N LEU A 116 -6.38 -11.20 -5.35
CA LEU A 116 -5.00 -11.06 -5.76
C LEU A 116 -4.57 -12.27 -6.61
N ASN A 117 -3.65 -12.05 -7.54
CA ASN A 117 -3.17 -13.11 -8.43
C ASN A 117 -2.01 -13.86 -7.77
N ASN A 118 -2.16 -15.19 -7.61
CA ASN A 118 -1.14 -16.02 -6.96
C ASN A 118 0.18 -16.12 -7.75
N THR A 119 0.20 -15.75 -9.03
CA THR A 119 1.42 -15.79 -9.87
C THR A 119 2.05 -14.42 -10.09
N GLY A 120 1.53 -13.39 -9.42
CA GLY A 120 2.04 -12.03 -9.54
C GLY A 120 1.14 -11.09 -10.33
N GLU A 121 1.18 -9.84 -9.97
CA GLU A 121 0.46 -8.76 -10.65
C GLU A 121 0.99 -7.37 -10.23
N THR A 122 0.47 -6.35 -10.87
CA THR A 122 0.72 -4.95 -10.51
C THR A 122 -0.32 -4.47 -9.53
N ILE A 123 0.11 -3.93 -8.39
CA ILE A 123 -0.73 -3.21 -7.43
C ILE A 123 -0.44 -1.72 -7.60
N THR A 124 -1.47 -0.90 -7.79
CA THR A 124 -1.29 0.54 -8.01
C THR A 124 -2.18 1.35 -7.08
N LEU A 125 -1.56 2.26 -6.32
CA LEU A 125 -2.22 3.27 -5.51
C LEU A 125 -2.14 4.63 -6.21
N ARG A 126 -3.29 5.29 -6.40
CA ARG A 126 -3.37 6.63 -6.98
C ARG A 126 -3.94 7.63 -6.00
N ARG A 127 -3.45 8.86 -6.09
CA ARG A 127 -3.97 10.00 -5.35
C ARG A 127 -5.29 10.49 -5.93
N TRP A 128 -5.96 11.35 -5.19
CA TRP A 128 -7.24 11.98 -5.57
C TRP A 128 -7.19 12.74 -6.92
N ASP A 129 -6.02 13.18 -7.36
CA ASP A 129 -5.81 13.87 -8.64
C ASP A 129 -5.45 12.91 -9.80
N GLY A 130 -5.41 11.61 -9.53
CA GLY A 130 -5.04 10.55 -10.46
C GLY A 130 -3.55 10.31 -10.60
N SER A 131 -2.70 11.11 -9.91
CA SER A 131 -1.25 10.88 -9.93
C SER A 131 -0.89 9.57 -9.21
N LEU A 132 0.22 8.95 -9.61
CA LEU A 132 0.74 7.76 -8.97
C LEU A 132 1.21 8.11 -7.55
N ALA A 133 0.68 7.40 -6.55
CA ALA A 133 1.18 7.46 -5.19
C ALA A 133 2.24 6.39 -4.95
N ASP A 134 1.91 5.16 -5.29
CA ASP A 134 2.81 4.02 -5.16
C ASP A 134 2.41 2.89 -6.12
N GLN A 135 3.38 2.03 -6.47
CA GLN A 135 3.15 0.86 -7.32
C GLN A 135 4.14 -0.24 -6.97
N VAL A 136 3.64 -1.45 -6.80
CA VAL A 136 4.43 -2.66 -6.63
C VAL A 136 4.03 -3.67 -7.69
N ILE A 137 5.01 -4.29 -8.34
CA ILE A 137 4.83 -5.40 -9.26
C ILE A 137 5.43 -6.62 -8.58
N TYR A 138 4.60 -7.42 -7.91
CA TYR A 138 5.06 -8.63 -7.25
C TYR A 138 4.92 -9.85 -8.17
N GLU A 139 5.72 -10.87 -7.90
CA GLU A 139 5.76 -12.15 -8.61
C GLU A 139 5.89 -13.28 -7.58
N ASP A 140 5.65 -14.52 -8.00
CA ASP A 140 5.89 -15.75 -7.21
C ASP A 140 7.29 -16.37 -7.47
N SER A 141 8.09 -15.75 -8.34
CA SER A 141 9.37 -16.21 -8.87
C SER A 141 10.32 -15.04 -9.13
N ASP A 142 11.40 -15.29 -9.90
CA ASP A 142 12.30 -14.26 -10.43
C ASP A 142 12.90 -13.31 -9.37
N GLY A 143 13.28 -13.88 -8.21
CA GLY A 143 13.92 -13.15 -7.12
C GLY A 143 12.98 -12.74 -5.99
N TRP A 144 11.68 -12.93 -6.16
CA TRP A 144 10.71 -12.79 -5.09
C TRP A 144 10.74 -13.99 -4.14
N MET A 145 10.30 -13.76 -2.90
CA MET A 145 10.21 -14.83 -1.90
C MET A 145 9.09 -15.81 -2.26
N THR A 146 9.39 -17.11 -2.20
CA THR A 146 8.43 -18.17 -2.55
C THR A 146 7.53 -18.60 -1.39
N ALA A 147 7.88 -18.29 -0.14
CA ALA A 147 7.08 -18.67 1.01
C ALA A 147 5.70 -17.97 1.07
N PRO A 148 5.52 -16.71 0.61
CA PRO A 148 4.21 -16.10 0.50
C PRO A 148 3.27 -16.77 -0.48
N ASP A 149 3.79 -17.62 -1.38
CA ASP A 149 3.00 -18.41 -2.31
C ASP A 149 2.47 -19.69 -1.64
N GLY A 150 1.40 -19.56 -0.86
CA GLY A 150 0.62 -20.67 -0.30
C GLY A 150 1.22 -21.35 0.95
N MET A 151 2.36 -20.87 1.50
CA MET A 151 2.94 -21.46 2.72
C MET A 151 2.52 -20.72 4.00
N GLY A 152 1.79 -19.60 3.89
CA GLY A 152 1.19 -18.87 5.00
C GLY A 152 1.78 -17.53 5.36
N PRO A 153 3.10 -17.24 5.15
CA PRO A 153 3.61 -15.89 5.26
C PRO A 153 2.96 -14.93 4.27
N SER A 154 2.93 -13.64 4.62
CA SER A 154 2.74 -12.54 3.68
C SER A 154 4.06 -12.11 3.06
N LEU A 155 4.00 -11.26 2.05
CA LEU A 155 5.12 -10.54 1.49
C LEU A 155 5.22 -9.19 2.19
N GLU A 156 6.31 -8.92 2.90
CA GLU A 156 6.54 -7.71 3.70
C GLU A 156 7.68 -6.87 3.14
N TRP A 157 7.47 -5.55 3.02
CA TRP A 157 8.53 -4.59 2.74
C TRP A 157 9.48 -4.49 3.93
N MET A 158 10.78 -4.70 3.70
CA MET A 158 11.77 -4.91 4.77
C MET A 158 12.27 -3.63 5.43
N ASP A 159 12.28 -2.51 4.73
CA ASP A 159 12.81 -1.24 5.25
C ASP A 159 12.24 -0.05 4.48
N THR A 160 11.78 0.98 5.18
CA THR A 160 11.24 2.21 4.60
C THR A 160 12.27 3.05 3.83
N GLY A 161 13.56 2.75 3.97
CA GLY A 161 14.65 3.36 3.20
C GLY A 161 14.95 2.66 1.87
N LEU A 162 14.36 1.49 1.62
CA LEU A 162 14.54 0.74 0.38
C LEU A 162 13.44 1.09 -0.64
N PRO A 163 13.75 1.05 -1.96
CA PRO A 163 12.71 1.20 -2.98
C PRO A 163 11.80 -0.04 -2.97
N ASN A 164 10.48 0.15 -2.82
CA ASN A 164 9.53 -0.98 -2.75
C ASN A 164 9.18 -1.58 -4.13
N GLU A 165 9.72 -1.06 -5.21
CA GLU A 165 9.58 -1.62 -6.56
C GLU A 165 10.52 -2.82 -6.80
N SER A 166 11.48 -3.07 -5.91
CA SER A 166 12.48 -4.13 -6.09
C SER A 166 12.14 -5.36 -5.26
N ALA A 167 12.19 -6.55 -5.88
CA ALA A 167 12.03 -7.83 -5.18
C ALA A 167 12.99 -7.99 -3.98
N SER A 168 14.21 -7.45 -4.09
CA SER A 168 15.22 -7.50 -3.00
C SER A 168 14.84 -6.67 -1.78
N SER A 169 13.83 -5.82 -1.87
CA SER A 169 13.31 -5.00 -0.75
C SER A 169 12.18 -5.69 0.01
N TRP A 170 11.79 -6.89 -0.43
CA TRP A 170 10.67 -7.64 0.14
C TRP A 170 11.13 -8.97 0.73
N GLY A 171 10.50 -9.35 1.84
CA GLY A 171 10.75 -10.60 2.53
C GLY A 171 9.46 -11.33 2.87
N ALA A 172 9.58 -12.61 3.23
CA ALA A 172 8.45 -13.37 3.76
C ALA A 172 8.29 -13.05 5.26
N SER A 173 7.07 -12.76 5.72
CA SER A 173 6.80 -12.51 7.14
C SER A 173 7.24 -13.69 8.02
N PHE A 174 7.68 -13.40 9.24
CA PHE A 174 7.93 -14.46 10.24
C PHE A 174 6.65 -15.00 10.85
N THR A 175 5.56 -14.25 10.74
CA THR A 175 4.25 -14.62 11.28
C THR A 175 3.40 -15.20 10.15
N LEU A 176 2.80 -16.35 10.39
CA LEU A 176 1.79 -16.90 9.48
C LEU A 176 0.59 -15.96 9.44
N GLY A 177 0.18 -15.58 8.24
CA GLY A 177 -0.88 -14.58 8.02
C GLY A 177 -0.39 -13.14 8.03
N GLY A 178 0.91 -12.91 8.15
CA GLY A 178 1.48 -11.56 8.13
C GLY A 178 1.33 -10.78 9.43
N THR A 179 1.46 -9.45 9.31
CA THR A 179 1.39 -8.50 10.41
C THR A 179 0.39 -7.37 10.17
N PRO A 180 -0.86 -7.66 9.69
CA PRO A 180 -1.79 -6.62 9.27
C PRO A 180 -2.07 -5.60 10.36
N GLY A 181 -1.81 -4.33 10.06
CA GLY A 181 -2.00 -3.21 10.98
C GLY A 181 -0.89 -3.01 12.00
N ALA A 182 0.25 -3.67 11.82
CA ALA A 182 1.41 -3.56 12.69
C ALA A 182 2.70 -3.44 11.89
N SER A 183 3.81 -3.14 12.58
CA SER A 183 5.13 -3.09 11.93
C SER A 183 5.49 -4.45 11.34
N ASN A 184 5.97 -4.43 10.11
CA ASN A 184 6.43 -5.63 9.41
C ASN A 184 7.46 -6.39 10.23
N SER A 185 7.35 -7.70 10.31
CA SER A 185 8.27 -8.56 11.05
C SER A 185 9.68 -8.55 10.47
N MET A 186 9.81 -8.15 9.21
CA MET A 186 11.08 -8.05 8.46
C MET A 186 11.80 -6.71 8.64
N TRP A 187 11.19 -5.69 9.27
CA TRP A 187 11.81 -4.37 9.40
C TRP A 187 13.12 -4.40 10.20
N GLY A 188 14.14 -3.73 9.65
CA GLY A 188 15.45 -3.63 10.26
C GLY A 188 16.33 -4.88 10.11
N LEU A 189 15.93 -5.84 9.28
CA LEU A 189 16.69 -7.05 8.98
C LEU A 189 17.39 -7.00 7.62
N SER A 190 17.39 -5.85 6.93
CA SER A 190 18.25 -5.66 5.76
C SER A 190 19.69 -5.92 6.17
N GLU A 191 20.38 -6.82 5.44
CA GLU A 191 21.78 -7.18 5.69
C GLU A 191 22.62 -5.91 5.82
N PRO A 192 23.47 -5.78 6.87
CA PRO A 192 24.40 -4.67 6.93
C PRO A 192 25.40 -4.81 5.76
N GLU A 193 25.59 -3.71 5.02
CA GLU A 193 26.61 -3.60 3.96
C GLU A 193 28.02 -3.95 4.46
#